data_c33dd727958774b46625f8c35eae8d4d
#
_entry.id   c33dd727958774b46625f8c35eae8d4d
#
_cell.length_a   1.000
_cell.length_b   1.000
_cell.length_c   1.000
_cell.angle_alpha   90.00
_cell.angle_beta   90.00
_cell.angle_gamma   90.00
#
_symmetry.space_group_name_H-M   'P 1'
#
loop_
_entity.id
_entity.type
_entity.pdbx_description
1 polymer ?
#
loop_
_entity_poly.entity_id
_entity_poly.type
_entity_poly.pdbx_seq_one_letter_code
_entity_poly.pdbx_strand_id
1 'polypeptide(L)'
;MYIKSINSIIKIHQKMSKIKVKNPIVELDGDEMTRVIWEFIKNKLILPYLDLSIEYFDLGMKSRDNTEDRITIDCANAIKKNGVGIKC
;
A
#
# COMPACT_ATOMS: atom_id res chain seq x y z
N MET A 1 32.08 6.25 -11.62
CA MET A 1 31.84 7.41 -10.74
C MET A 1 30.65 8.24 -11.16
N TYR A 2 30.64 8.69 -12.39
CA TYR A 2 29.54 9.53 -12.89
C TYR A 2 28.20 8.82 -12.94
N ILE A 3 28.20 7.51 -13.27
CA ILE A 3 26.98 6.71 -13.30
C ILE A 3 26.31 6.69 -11.92
N LYS A 4 27.11 6.57 -10.86
CA LYS A 4 26.59 6.56 -9.49
C LYS A 4 25.99 7.91 -9.11
N SER A 5 26.62 9.01 -9.49
CA SER A 5 26.10 10.36 -9.27
C SER A 5 24.80 10.60 -10.02
N ILE A 6 24.73 10.15 -11.26
CA ILE A 6 23.52 10.26 -12.09
C ILE A 6 22.38 9.48 -11.47
N ASN A 7 22.62 8.25 -11.02
CA ASN A 7 21.61 7.43 -10.36
C ASN A 7 21.10 8.09 -9.07
N SER A 8 21.96 8.72 -8.30
CA SER A 8 21.59 9.46 -7.10
C SER A 8 20.69 10.66 -7.43
N ILE A 9 21.02 11.39 -8.48
CA ILE A 9 20.23 12.52 -8.97
C ILE A 9 18.86 12.05 -9.46
N ILE A 10 18.80 10.97 -10.20
CA ILE A 10 17.55 10.39 -10.68
C ILE A 10 16.64 9.98 -9.51
N LYS A 11 17.21 9.32 -8.50
CA LYS A 11 16.45 8.94 -7.29
C LYS A 11 15.91 10.15 -6.56
N ILE A 12 16.70 11.19 -6.38
CA ILE A 12 16.26 12.43 -5.74
C ILE A 12 15.14 13.08 -6.55
N HIS A 13 15.30 13.17 -7.85
CA HIS A 13 14.30 13.74 -8.73
C HIS A 13 12.99 12.96 -8.70
N GLN A 14 13.04 11.62 -8.77
CA GLN A 14 11.86 10.77 -8.67
C GLN A 14 11.15 10.95 -7.34
N LYS A 15 11.90 10.99 -6.24
CA LYS A 15 11.33 11.23 -4.91
C LYS A 15 10.66 12.59 -4.80
N MET A 16 11.30 13.63 -5.36
CA MET A 16 10.77 15.00 -5.34
C MET A 16 9.57 15.17 -6.26
N SER A 17 9.49 14.37 -7.34
CA SER A 17 8.40 14.44 -8.31
C SER A 17 7.18 13.60 -7.91
N LYS A 18 7.27 12.80 -6.85
CA LYS A 18 6.13 12.02 -6.37
C LYS A 18 5.02 12.92 -5.85
N ILE A 19 3.80 12.58 -6.22
CA ILE A 19 2.61 13.27 -5.73
C ILE A 19 2.37 12.83 -4.29
N LYS A 20 2.33 13.79 -3.39
CA LYS A 20 2.06 13.52 -1.97
C LYS A 20 0.57 13.28 -1.76
N VAL A 21 0.23 12.12 -1.22
CA VAL A 21 -1.15 11.77 -0.86
C VAL A 21 -1.36 12.11 0.61
N LYS A 22 -2.34 12.94 0.87
CA LYS A 22 -2.59 13.52 2.20
C LYS A 22 -2.97 12.47 3.24
N ASN A 23 -3.92 11.60 2.90
CA ASN A 23 -4.41 10.60 3.84
C ASN A 23 -3.86 9.22 3.48
N PRO A 24 -3.57 8.36 4.46
CA PRO A 24 -3.26 6.97 4.20
C PRO A 24 -4.41 6.26 3.49
N ILE A 25 -4.10 5.26 2.69
CA ILE A 25 -5.11 4.33 2.19
C ILE A 25 -5.07 3.04 3.01
N VAL A 26 -6.19 2.36 3.08
CA VAL A 26 -6.30 1.07 3.76
C VAL A 26 -6.21 -0.04 2.73
N GLU A 27 -5.25 -0.95 2.90
CA GLU A 27 -5.07 -2.11 2.04
C GLU A 27 -5.64 -3.34 2.72
N LEU A 28 -6.58 -4.00 2.04
CA LEU A 28 -7.22 -5.21 2.54
C LEU A 28 -6.77 -6.40 1.73
N ASP A 29 -5.94 -7.23 2.33
CA ASP A 29 -5.35 -8.41 1.69
C ASP A 29 -6.16 -9.64 2.08
N GLY A 30 -7.00 -10.13 1.17
CA GLY A 30 -7.90 -11.25 1.42
C GLY A 30 -7.69 -12.48 0.54
N ASP A 31 -6.79 -12.43 -0.43
CA ASP A 31 -6.62 -13.49 -1.40
C ASP A 31 -5.15 -13.65 -1.81
N GLU A 32 -4.62 -14.87 -1.67
CA GLU A 32 -3.23 -15.17 -1.99
C GLU A 32 -2.89 -14.96 -3.47
N MET A 33 -3.81 -15.25 -4.37
CA MET A 33 -3.56 -15.11 -5.81
C MET A 33 -3.51 -13.64 -6.21
N THR A 34 -4.44 -12.85 -5.73
CA THR A 34 -4.48 -11.42 -6.05
C THR A 34 -3.39 -10.64 -5.32
N ARG A 35 -2.90 -11.15 -4.21
CA ARG A 35 -1.78 -10.54 -3.47
C ARG A 35 -0.56 -10.30 -4.34
N VAL A 36 -0.17 -11.30 -5.12
CA VAL A 36 1.01 -11.21 -6.01
C VAL A 36 0.80 -10.14 -7.07
N ILE A 37 -0.36 -10.14 -7.71
CA ILE A 37 -0.71 -9.15 -8.74
C ILE A 37 -0.74 -7.75 -8.15
N TRP A 38 -1.34 -7.59 -6.98
CA TRP A 38 -1.43 -6.30 -6.29
C TRP A 38 -0.05 -5.76 -5.89
N GLU A 39 0.85 -6.64 -5.45
CA GLU A 39 2.24 -6.25 -5.17
C GLU A 39 2.94 -5.69 -6.42
N PHE A 40 2.76 -6.33 -7.57
CA PHE A 40 3.29 -5.80 -8.83
C PHE A 40 2.73 -4.42 -9.14
N ILE A 41 1.42 -4.26 -9.02
CA ILE A 41 0.74 -2.99 -9.28
C ILE A 41 1.28 -1.90 -8.35
N LYS A 42 1.36 -2.17 -7.05
CA LYS A 42 1.90 -1.21 -6.09
C LYS A 42 3.33 -0.79 -6.44
N ASN A 43 4.19 -1.76 -6.68
CA ASN A 43 5.61 -1.51 -6.85
C ASN A 43 5.95 -0.88 -8.20
N LYS A 44 5.16 -1.15 -9.23
CA LYS A 44 5.43 -0.67 -10.60
C LYS A 44 4.64 0.57 -10.98
N LEU A 45 3.42 0.69 -10.50
CA LEU A 45 2.49 1.72 -10.98
C LEU A 45 2.06 2.74 -9.93
N ILE A 46 2.22 2.44 -8.66
CA ILE A 46 1.73 3.31 -7.58
C ILE A 46 2.86 3.96 -6.80
N LEU A 47 3.67 3.16 -6.13
CA LEU A 47 4.69 3.67 -5.23
C LEU A 47 5.82 4.47 -5.91
N PRO A 48 6.18 4.22 -7.18
CA PRO A 48 7.15 5.07 -7.86
C PRO A 48 6.66 6.48 -8.13
N TYR A 49 5.33 6.69 -8.18
CA TYR A 49 4.72 7.96 -8.57
C TYR A 49 4.02 8.69 -7.42
N LEU A 50 3.66 7.97 -6.36
CA LEU A 50 2.91 8.53 -5.24
C LEU A 50 3.70 8.38 -3.94
N ASP A 51 3.77 9.46 -3.17
CA ASP A 51 4.22 9.41 -1.78
C ASP A 51 3.00 9.09 -0.92
N LEU A 52 2.81 7.81 -0.64
CA LEU A 52 1.59 7.25 -0.09
C LEU A 52 1.89 6.39 1.13
N SER A 53 1.16 6.63 2.21
CA SER A 53 1.15 5.75 3.38
C SER A 53 0.05 4.71 3.25
N ILE A 54 0.36 3.47 3.57
CA ILE A 54 -0.58 2.35 3.46
C ILE A 54 -0.76 1.71 4.83
N GLU A 55 -2.01 1.62 5.29
CA GLU A 55 -2.38 0.81 6.45
C GLU A 55 -2.82 -0.57 5.96
N TYR A 56 -2.02 -1.57 6.26
CA TYR A 56 -2.22 -2.94 5.78
C TYR A 56 -3.04 -3.75 6.77
N PHE A 57 -4.05 -4.47 6.25
CA PHE A 57 -4.84 -5.43 7.01
C PHE A 57 -4.90 -6.76 6.28
N ASP A 58 -4.59 -7.83 6.99
CA ASP A 58 -4.72 -9.19 6.48
C ASP A 58 -6.13 -9.71 6.77
N LEU A 59 -6.95 -9.82 5.73
CA LEU A 59 -8.29 -10.37 5.80
C LEU A 59 -8.37 -11.83 5.36
N GLY A 60 -7.24 -12.52 5.30
CA GLY A 60 -7.21 -13.95 5.02
C GLY A 60 -7.99 -14.73 6.08
N MET A 61 -8.45 -15.95 5.73
CA MET A 61 -9.24 -16.77 6.64
C MET A 61 -8.56 -17.02 7.96
N LYS A 62 -7.26 -17.27 7.94
CA LYS A 62 -6.48 -17.52 9.15
C LYS A 62 -6.48 -16.32 10.09
N SER A 63 -6.31 -15.12 9.55
CA SER A 63 -6.33 -13.89 10.34
C SER A 63 -7.71 -13.63 10.92
N ARG A 64 -8.77 -13.84 10.13
CA ARG A 64 -10.15 -13.68 10.60
C ARG A 64 -10.48 -14.69 11.70
N ASP A 65 -10.05 -15.95 11.56
CA ASP A 65 -10.26 -16.98 12.57
C ASP A 65 -9.51 -16.64 13.86
N ASN A 66 -8.24 -16.23 13.75
CA ASN A 66 -7.42 -15.90 14.92
C ASN A 66 -7.93 -14.70 15.71
N THR A 67 -8.62 -13.77 15.05
CA THR A 67 -9.15 -12.56 15.67
C THR A 67 -10.65 -12.61 15.94
N GLU A 68 -11.29 -13.75 15.72
CA GLU A 68 -12.76 -13.92 15.82
C GLU A 68 -13.49 -12.84 14.99
N ASP A 69 -13.02 -12.64 13.76
CA ASP A 69 -13.52 -11.63 12.80
C ASP A 69 -13.36 -10.17 13.25
N ARG A 70 -12.63 -9.91 14.31
CA ARG A 70 -12.39 -8.55 14.76
C ARG A 70 -11.62 -7.72 13.75
N ILE A 71 -10.72 -8.38 12.99
CA ILE A 71 -9.95 -7.71 11.95
C ILE A 71 -10.86 -7.06 10.89
N THR A 72 -11.99 -7.65 10.59
CA THR A 72 -12.97 -7.09 9.65
C THR A 72 -13.54 -5.77 10.16
N ILE A 73 -13.83 -5.69 11.45
CA ILE A 73 -14.34 -4.49 12.10
C ILE A 73 -13.26 -3.41 12.14
N ASP A 74 -12.03 -3.77 12.51
CA ASP A 74 -10.90 -2.85 12.56
C ASP A 74 -10.61 -2.25 11.19
N CYS A 75 -10.68 -3.06 10.15
CA CYS A 75 -10.55 -2.66 8.77
C CYS A 75 -11.60 -1.64 8.35
N ALA A 76 -12.86 -1.93 8.64
CA ALA A 76 -13.97 -1.05 8.31
C ALA A 76 -13.82 0.32 9.00
N ASN A 77 -13.40 0.32 10.27
CA ASN A 77 -13.15 1.54 11.02
C ASN A 77 -11.98 2.35 10.44
N ALA A 78 -10.91 1.67 10.00
CA ALA A 78 -9.78 2.31 9.37
C ALA A 78 -10.18 2.98 8.04
N ILE A 79 -11.00 2.32 7.24
CA ILE A 79 -11.52 2.89 5.99
C ILE A 79 -12.39 4.12 6.27
N LYS A 80 -13.24 4.02 7.28
CA LYS A 80 -14.09 5.15 7.68
C LYS A 80 -13.25 6.35 8.11
N LYS A 81 -12.16 6.11 8.84
CA LYS A 81 -11.25 7.16 9.30
C LYS A 81 -10.47 7.79 8.15
N ASN A 82 -9.92 6.98 7.26
CA ASN A 82 -9.01 7.44 6.21
C ASN A 82 -9.70 7.77 4.89
N GLY A 83 -10.87 7.24 4.65
CA GLY A 83 -11.72 7.56 3.51
C GLY A 83 -11.58 6.65 2.30
N VAL A 84 -10.50 5.86 2.19
CA VAL A 84 -10.25 4.99 1.04
C VAL A 84 -9.74 3.63 1.48
N GLY A 85 -10.34 2.59 0.93
CA GLY A 85 -9.88 1.22 1.10
C GLY A 85 -9.73 0.53 -0.24
N ILE A 86 -8.69 -0.29 -0.39
CA ILE A 86 -8.43 -1.08 -1.58
C ILE A 86 -8.35 -2.54 -1.16
N LYS A 87 -9.21 -3.36 -1.75
CA LYS A 87 -9.27 -4.79 -1.46
C LYS A 87 -8.75 -5.60 -2.64
N CYS A 88 -7.89 -6.55 -2.37
CA CYS A 88 -7.46 -7.54 -3.36
C CYS A 88 -7.98 -8.94 -3.05
#